data_5dae344d940aec35a1c69de2058a1585
#
_entry.id   5dae344d940aec35a1c69de2058a1585
#
_cell.length_a   1.000
_cell.length_b   1.000
_cell.length_c   1.000
_cell.angle_alpha   90.00
_cell.angle_beta   90.00
_cell.angle_gamma   90.00
#
_symmetry.space_group_name_H-M   'P 1'
#
loop_
_entity.id
_entity.type
_entity.pdbx_description
1 polymer ?
#
loop_
_entity_poly.entity_id
_entity_poly.type
_entity_poly.pdbx_seq_one_letter_code
_entity_poly.pdbx_strand_id
1 'polypeptide(L)'
;MQKIANHQPLSELFGLVAVTNAEKVILDRIQEKNGQVTLFEESDDEKDRQANELRNLIGKLPSLSIFIDEVHHAVSDEIKLRAVVNKWSESKTVNSVIGFSGTPYLEKAEKFEVTDKLSIASAEISNIVYYYPLINGVGNFLKKPIVKISDEADSAKIVEAGVREFLDTYIDTVYDGGLVAKLGIYCGTIEKLEQMVFPLVARIIAEYGLTADSILKFHKGNKEYPQPSDSQLQFDTLDKAISNIRIVLLVQIGKEGWDCRSLTGIILSQEGDCPKNMVLQTSCRCLRQVVKNVPETALIYLNESNAEKLNAQLEQQHHISLKEFSSANNPKADIKRYDRTAYLKLPPIQFYQLKIHYETLTLEQARPDDEPESEEASADK
;
A
#
# COMPACT_ATOMS: atom_id res chain seq x y z
N MET A 1 -19.74 2.52 7.87
CA MET A 1 -20.69 1.67 7.13
C MET A 1 -22.00 1.47 7.87
N GLN A 2 -22.04 1.04 9.14
CA GLN A 2 -23.29 0.96 9.91
C GLN A 2 -24.09 2.29 9.91
N LYS A 3 -23.42 3.44 9.93
CA LYS A 3 -24.08 4.75 9.82
C LYS A 3 -24.76 4.98 8.46
N ILE A 4 -24.23 4.40 7.38
CA ILE A 4 -24.79 4.54 6.03
C ILE A 4 -26.02 3.66 5.85
N ALA A 5 -25.99 2.44 6.40
CA ALA A 5 -27.12 1.51 6.34
C ALA A 5 -28.38 2.05 7.05
N ASN A 6 -28.20 2.91 8.06
CA ASN A 6 -29.29 3.49 8.84
C ASN A 6 -29.82 4.84 8.27
N HIS A 7 -29.19 5.37 7.20
CA HIS A 7 -29.64 6.59 6.54
C HIS A 7 -30.36 6.24 5.24
N GLN A 8 -31.64 6.52 5.19
CA GLN A 8 -32.43 6.50 3.96
C GLN A 8 -32.76 7.94 3.57
N PRO A 9 -32.75 8.25 2.27
CA PRO A 9 -32.40 7.42 1.14
C PRO A 9 -30.92 7.59 0.72
N LEU A 10 -30.26 6.51 0.34
CA LEU A 10 -28.89 6.53 -0.20
C LEU A 10 -28.75 7.38 -1.49
N SER A 11 -29.87 7.62 -2.20
CA SER A 11 -29.95 8.45 -3.40
C SER A 11 -29.65 9.93 -3.16
N GLU A 12 -29.69 10.39 -1.91
CA GLU A 12 -29.40 11.77 -1.53
C GLU A 12 -27.95 11.98 -1.06
N LEU A 13 -27.16 10.90 -0.97
CA LEU A 13 -25.77 10.96 -0.56
C LEU A 13 -24.87 11.34 -1.74
N PHE A 14 -24.61 12.61 -1.93
CA PHE A 14 -23.61 13.10 -2.89
C PHE A 14 -22.21 13.05 -2.29
N GLY A 15 -21.24 12.48 -3.06
CA GLY A 15 -19.84 12.53 -2.72
C GLY A 15 -19.45 11.69 -1.50
N LEU A 16 -20.12 10.55 -1.29
CA LEU A 16 -19.73 9.61 -0.25
C LEU A 16 -18.41 8.91 -0.63
N VAL A 17 -17.42 8.98 0.26
CA VAL A 17 -16.21 8.15 0.22
C VAL A 17 -16.31 7.09 1.31
N ALA A 18 -16.32 5.82 0.93
CA ALA A 18 -16.33 4.70 1.85
C ALA A 18 -15.03 3.90 1.71
N VAL A 19 -14.30 3.69 2.81
CA VAL A 19 -13.10 2.85 2.87
C VAL A 19 -13.46 1.53 3.53
N THR A 20 -13.10 0.43 2.88
CA THR A 20 -13.36 -0.92 3.41
C THR A 20 -12.23 -1.86 3.05
N ASN A 21 -12.01 -2.90 3.89
CA ASN A 21 -11.15 -4.00 3.53
C ASN A 21 -11.85 -4.91 2.52
N ALA A 22 -11.05 -5.49 1.61
CA ALA A 22 -11.54 -6.50 0.67
C ALA A 22 -12.28 -7.64 1.39
N GLU A 23 -11.75 -8.14 2.49
CA GLU A 23 -12.34 -9.21 3.31
C GLU A 23 -13.80 -8.94 3.74
N LYS A 24 -14.19 -7.67 3.90
CA LYS A 24 -15.56 -7.30 4.29
C LYS A 24 -16.57 -7.33 3.15
N VAL A 25 -16.11 -7.47 1.92
CA VAL A 25 -16.98 -7.54 0.73
C VAL A 25 -16.82 -8.85 -0.01
N ILE A 26 -15.83 -9.67 0.37
CA ILE A 26 -15.54 -10.98 -0.19
C ILE A 26 -16.12 -12.07 0.73
N LEU A 27 -16.68 -13.12 0.13
CA LEU A 27 -17.04 -14.33 0.88
C LEU A 27 -15.86 -15.29 0.92
N ASP A 28 -15.60 -15.89 2.08
CA ASP A 28 -14.56 -16.92 2.21
C ASP A 28 -14.88 -18.22 1.48
N ARG A 29 -16.16 -18.44 1.13
CA ARG A 29 -16.62 -19.63 0.43
C ARG A 29 -17.09 -19.30 -0.97
N ILE A 30 -16.19 -19.39 -1.95
CA ILE A 30 -16.56 -19.54 -3.35
C ILE A 30 -16.58 -21.04 -3.62
N GLN A 31 -17.74 -21.63 -3.87
CA GLN A 31 -17.82 -22.99 -4.36
C GLN A 31 -17.82 -22.96 -5.89
N GLU A 32 -16.80 -23.56 -6.50
CA GLU A 32 -16.85 -23.93 -7.90
C GLU A 32 -17.77 -25.13 -8.08
N LYS A 33 -18.95 -24.93 -8.62
CA LYS A 33 -19.77 -26.01 -9.17
C LYS A 33 -19.78 -25.86 -10.70
N ASN A 34 -19.19 -26.84 -11.40
CA ASN A 34 -19.24 -26.98 -12.87
C ASN A 34 -18.63 -25.80 -13.67
N GLY A 35 -17.51 -25.22 -13.21
CA GLY A 35 -16.86 -24.13 -13.94
C GLY A 35 -17.59 -22.78 -13.86
N GLN A 36 -18.65 -22.68 -13.09
CA GLN A 36 -19.32 -21.43 -12.74
C GLN A 36 -19.04 -21.08 -11.28
N VAL A 37 -18.49 -19.91 -11.06
CA VAL A 37 -18.28 -19.35 -9.72
C VAL A 37 -19.64 -18.92 -9.17
N THR A 38 -20.25 -19.75 -8.31
CA THR A 38 -21.47 -19.37 -7.62
C THR A 38 -21.12 -18.63 -6.33
N LEU A 39 -21.40 -17.34 -6.30
CA LEU A 39 -21.13 -16.42 -5.19
C LEU A 39 -22.12 -16.57 -4.01
N PHE A 40 -23.11 -17.45 -4.07
CA PHE A 40 -24.22 -17.49 -3.12
C PHE A 40 -24.68 -18.91 -2.77
N GLU A 41 -24.24 -19.38 -1.63
CA GLU A 41 -25.10 -20.18 -0.74
C GLU A 41 -25.26 -19.35 0.54
N GLU A 42 -26.49 -19.23 1.03
CA GLU A 42 -26.78 -18.60 2.31
C GLU A 42 -25.98 -19.35 3.37
N SER A 43 -25.02 -18.69 3.99
CA SER A 43 -24.33 -19.23 5.14
C SER A 43 -25.00 -18.68 6.39
N ASP A 44 -25.20 -19.54 7.40
CA ASP A 44 -25.76 -19.18 8.70
C ASP A 44 -24.75 -18.36 9.54
N ASP A 45 -23.53 -18.09 9.05
CA ASP A 45 -22.53 -17.31 9.75
C ASP A 45 -22.85 -15.81 9.64
N GLU A 46 -22.92 -15.15 10.79
CA GLU A 46 -23.24 -13.72 10.89
C GLU A 46 -22.27 -12.82 10.10
N LYS A 47 -20.99 -13.22 10.00
CA LYS A 47 -19.98 -12.50 9.21
C LYS A 47 -20.26 -12.56 7.72
N ASP A 48 -20.64 -13.72 7.21
CA ASP A 48 -20.99 -13.92 5.81
C ASP A 48 -22.26 -13.15 5.45
N ARG A 49 -23.25 -13.12 6.36
CA ARG A 49 -24.46 -12.32 6.20
C ARG A 49 -24.15 -10.83 6.12
N GLN A 50 -23.32 -10.31 7.02
CA GLN A 50 -22.92 -8.90 7.02
C GLN A 50 -22.13 -8.53 5.76
N ALA A 51 -21.23 -9.40 5.30
CA ALA A 51 -20.50 -9.20 4.05
C ALA A 51 -21.42 -9.20 2.83
N ASN A 52 -22.40 -10.08 2.79
CA ASN A 52 -23.43 -10.15 1.74
C ASN A 52 -24.29 -8.88 1.71
N GLU A 53 -24.76 -8.42 2.87
CA GLU A 53 -25.56 -7.19 2.97
C GLU A 53 -24.77 -5.98 2.48
N LEU A 54 -23.51 -5.85 2.90
CA LEU A 54 -22.64 -4.75 2.50
C LEU A 54 -22.39 -4.77 1.00
N ARG A 55 -22.04 -5.92 0.42
CA ARG A 55 -21.81 -6.09 -1.01
C ARG A 55 -23.04 -5.74 -1.84
N ASN A 56 -24.21 -6.22 -1.42
CA ASN A 56 -25.48 -5.92 -2.08
C ASN A 56 -25.85 -4.45 -1.97
N LEU A 57 -25.55 -3.81 -0.85
CA LEU A 57 -25.76 -2.37 -0.66
C LEU A 57 -24.88 -1.56 -1.59
N ILE A 58 -23.58 -1.88 -1.67
CA ILE A 58 -22.64 -1.21 -2.56
C ILE A 58 -23.07 -1.36 -4.02
N GLY A 59 -23.47 -2.56 -4.45
CA GLY A 59 -23.94 -2.82 -5.81
C GLY A 59 -25.21 -2.07 -6.23
N LYS A 60 -25.95 -1.48 -5.28
CA LYS A 60 -27.13 -0.66 -5.54
C LYS A 60 -26.83 0.83 -5.61
N LEU A 61 -25.61 1.26 -5.28
CA LEU A 61 -25.23 2.66 -5.33
C LEU A 61 -25.18 3.14 -6.78
N PRO A 62 -25.88 4.22 -7.14
CA PRO A 62 -25.74 4.81 -8.47
C PRO A 62 -24.38 5.48 -8.61
N SER A 63 -23.81 5.45 -9.81
CA SER A 63 -22.56 6.15 -10.12
C SER A 63 -21.36 5.78 -9.22
N LEU A 64 -21.16 4.50 -9.00
CA LEU A 64 -20.08 3.97 -8.16
C LEU A 64 -18.74 4.07 -8.87
N SER A 65 -17.75 4.69 -8.21
CA SER A 65 -16.34 4.62 -8.62
C SER A 65 -15.57 3.80 -7.58
N ILE A 66 -14.80 2.82 -8.04
CA ILE A 66 -14.09 1.87 -7.19
C ILE A 66 -12.60 2.15 -7.30
N PHE A 67 -11.93 2.34 -6.16
CA PHE A 67 -10.50 2.49 -6.04
C PHE A 67 -9.94 1.28 -5.32
N ILE A 68 -9.00 0.57 -5.93
CA ILE A 68 -8.41 -0.65 -5.38
C ILE A 68 -6.93 -0.39 -5.14
N ASP A 69 -6.51 -0.44 -3.88
CA ASP A 69 -5.09 -0.41 -3.53
C ASP A 69 -4.49 -1.81 -3.69
N GLU A 70 -3.20 -1.88 -4.04
CA GLU A 70 -2.47 -3.12 -4.34
C GLU A 70 -3.21 -4.03 -5.33
N VAL A 71 -3.67 -3.43 -6.44
CA VAL A 71 -4.53 -4.12 -7.42
C VAL A 71 -3.91 -5.36 -8.05
N HIS A 72 -2.58 -5.51 -7.99
CA HIS A 72 -1.88 -6.70 -8.48
C HIS A 72 -2.30 -7.98 -7.74
N HIS A 73 -2.80 -7.87 -6.52
CA HIS A 73 -3.42 -9.00 -5.81
C HIS A 73 -4.82 -9.33 -6.31
N ALA A 74 -5.46 -8.44 -7.05
CA ALA A 74 -6.81 -8.62 -7.56
C ALA A 74 -6.88 -9.13 -9.00
N VAL A 75 -5.74 -9.41 -9.63
CA VAL A 75 -5.66 -9.76 -11.05
C VAL A 75 -5.89 -11.25 -11.32
N SER A 76 -5.64 -12.13 -10.35
CA SER A 76 -5.85 -13.58 -10.51
C SER A 76 -7.33 -13.92 -10.52
N ASP A 77 -7.76 -14.82 -11.41
CA ASP A 77 -9.16 -15.28 -11.54
C ASP A 77 -9.70 -15.96 -10.28
N GLU A 78 -8.80 -16.48 -9.46
CA GLU A 78 -9.11 -17.11 -8.17
C GLU A 78 -9.43 -16.09 -7.07
N ILE A 79 -9.17 -14.78 -7.32
CA ILE A 79 -9.37 -13.78 -6.28
C ILE A 79 -10.81 -13.32 -6.25
N LYS A 80 -11.41 -13.57 -5.12
CA LYS A 80 -12.80 -13.27 -4.77
C LYS A 80 -13.15 -11.78 -4.98
N LEU A 81 -12.19 -10.86 -4.79
CA LEU A 81 -12.42 -9.42 -5.01
C LEU A 81 -12.75 -9.11 -6.47
N ARG A 82 -12.03 -9.70 -7.43
CA ARG A 82 -12.29 -9.52 -8.86
C ARG A 82 -13.70 -9.97 -9.22
N ALA A 83 -14.13 -11.13 -8.70
CA ALA A 83 -15.48 -11.62 -8.91
C ALA A 83 -16.55 -10.65 -8.38
N VAL A 84 -16.33 -10.04 -7.22
CA VAL A 84 -17.24 -9.04 -6.64
C VAL A 84 -17.29 -7.78 -7.49
N VAL A 85 -16.12 -7.25 -7.94
CA VAL A 85 -16.05 -6.06 -8.79
C VAL A 85 -16.71 -6.31 -10.14
N ASN A 86 -16.48 -7.47 -10.75
CA ASN A 86 -17.13 -7.86 -12.01
C ASN A 86 -18.65 -7.87 -11.86
N LYS A 87 -19.17 -8.48 -10.78
CA LYS A 87 -20.60 -8.49 -10.49
C LYS A 87 -21.20 -7.10 -10.33
N TRP A 88 -20.49 -6.19 -9.63
CA TRP A 88 -20.94 -4.80 -9.53
C TRP A 88 -20.95 -4.10 -10.91
N SER A 89 -19.98 -4.42 -11.74
CA SER A 89 -19.88 -3.86 -13.11
C SER A 89 -21.03 -4.31 -14.01
N GLU A 90 -21.57 -5.52 -13.83
CA GLU A 90 -22.72 -6.03 -14.56
C GLU A 90 -23.99 -5.20 -14.30
N SER A 91 -24.10 -4.60 -13.13
CA SER A 91 -25.26 -3.77 -12.76
C SER A 91 -25.34 -2.42 -13.49
N LYS A 92 -24.34 -2.07 -14.31
CA LYS A 92 -24.19 -0.79 -15.01
C LYS A 92 -24.20 0.46 -14.11
N THR A 93 -24.01 0.29 -12.82
CA THR A 93 -23.92 1.38 -11.85
C THR A 93 -22.47 1.83 -11.60
N VAL A 94 -21.50 1.03 -12.03
CA VAL A 94 -20.07 1.32 -11.90
C VAL A 94 -19.61 2.24 -13.01
N ASN A 95 -19.11 3.42 -12.63
CA ASN A 95 -18.56 4.40 -13.58
C ASN A 95 -17.11 4.10 -13.92
N SER A 96 -16.32 3.69 -12.94
CA SER A 96 -14.90 3.43 -13.10
C SER A 96 -14.36 2.48 -12.04
N VAL A 97 -13.35 1.71 -12.43
CA VAL A 97 -12.52 0.91 -11.53
C VAL A 97 -11.08 1.34 -11.75
N ILE A 98 -10.43 1.86 -10.72
CA ILE A 98 -9.07 2.37 -10.79
C ILE A 98 -8.23 1.61 -9.77
N GLY A 99 -7.21 0.92 -10.25
CA GLY A 99 -6.25 0.19 -9.44
C GLY A 99 -4.97 1.00 -9.21
N PHE A 100 -4.42 0.87 -8.02
CA PHE A 100 -3.10 1.38 -7.66
C PHE A 100 -2.18 0.20 -7.34
N SER A 101 -0.95 0.25 -7.79
CA SER A 101 0.05 -0.77 -7.46
C SER A 101 1.45 -0.18 -7.54
N GLY A 102 2.30 -0.56 -6.60
CA GLY A 102 3.74 -0.31 -6.68
C GLY A 102 4.47 -1.29 -7.59
N THR A 103 3.84 -2.43 -7.89
CA THR A 103 4.39 -3.53 -8.69
C THR A 103 3.35 -4.05 -9.67
N PRO A 104 3.15 -3.38 -10.82
CA PRO A 104 2.05 -3.69 -11.74
C PRO A 104 2.28 -4.97 -12.57
N TYR A 105 3.36 -5.70 -12.35
CA TYR A 105 3.71 -6.89 -13.12
C TYR A 105 3.17 -8.16 -12.47
N LEU A 106 2.66 -9.05 -13.30
CA LEU A 106 2.11 -10.33 -12.88
C LEU A 106 3.21 -11.39 -12.77
N GLU A 107 3.12 -12.26 -11.77
CA GLU A 107 4.01 -13.43 -11.67
C GLU A 107 3.79 -14.43 -12.83
N LYS A 108 2.57 -14.49 -13.34
CA LYS A 108 2.17 -15.33 -14.48
C LYS A 108 1.45 -14.47 -15.52
N ALA A 109 1.70 -14.80 -16.79
CA ALA A 109 0.98 -14.16 -17.89
C ALA A 109 -0.53 -14.39 -17.77
N GLU A 110 -1.31 -13.32 -17.84
CA GLU A 110 -2.76 -13.36 -17.87
C GLU A 110 -3.26 -13.31 -19.31
N LYS A 111 -4.32 -14.04 -19.61
CA LYS A 111 -4.98 -13.99 -20.92
C LYS A 111 -6.02 -12.89 -20.93
N PHE A 112 -5.91 -12.02 -21.93
CA PHE A 112 -6.92 -11.00 -22.20
C PHE A 112 -7.65 -11.36 -23.48
N GLU A 113 -8.97 -11.48 -23.41
CA GLU A 113 -9.81 -11.68 -24.59
C GLU A 113 -9.99 -10.33 -25.30
N VAL A 114 -9.45 -10.25 -26.51
CA VAL A 114 -9.57 -9.06 -27.35
C VAL A 114 -10.79 -9.17 -28.26
N THR A 115 -11.06 -10.39 -28.74
CA THR A 115 -12.26 -10.77 -29.50
C THR A 115 -12.59 -12.24 -29.21
N ASP A 116 -13.77 -12.71 -29.62
CA ASP A 116 -14.20 -14.12 -29.48
C ASP A 116 -13.21 -15.15 -30.07
N LYS A 117 -12.23 -14.70 -30.87
CA LYS A 117 -11.25 -15.56 -31.56
C LYS A 117 -9.79 -15.22 -31.23
N LEU A 118 -9.53 -14.12 -30.54
CA LEU A 118 -8.18 -13.65 -30.26
C LEU A 118 -8.02 -13.34 -28.78
N SER A 119 -7.15 -14.08 -28.13
CA SER A 119 -6.67 -13.79 -26.76
C SER A 119 -5.18 -13.47 -26.79
N ILE A 120 -4.75 -12.52 -25.96
CA ILE A 120 -3.35 -12.14 -25.79
C ILE A 120 -2.96 -12.52 -24.36
N ALA A 121 -1.83 -13.22 -24.21
CA ALA A 121 -1.24 -13.48 -22.91
C ALA A 121 -0.21 -12.39 -22.61
N SER A 122 -0.31 -11.72 -21.46
CA SER A 122 0.64 -10.71 -21.03
C SER A 122 1.02 -10.93 -19.55
N ALA A 123 2.29 -10.75 -19.24
CA ALA A 123 2.77 -10.72 -17.86
C ALA A 123 2.70 -9.32 -17.24
N GLU A 124 2.27 -8.34 -17.99
CA GLU A 124 2.07 -6.97 -17.54
C GLU A 124 0.59 -6.65 -17.45
N ILE A 125 0.20 -5.84 -16.47
CA ILE A 125 -1.17 -5.35 -16.39
C ILE A 125 -1.41 -4.43 -17.59
N SER A 126 -2.41 -4.75 -18.40
CA SER A 126 -2.82 -3.89 -19.50
C SER A 126 -3.51 -2.61 -18.99
N ASN A 127 -3.55 -1.58 -19.81
CA ASN A 127 -4.22 -0.31 -19.49
C ASN A 127 -3.60 0.47 -18.31
N ILE A 128 -2.27 0.53 -18.24
CA ILE A 128 -1.58 1.46 -17.34
C ILE A 128 -1.83 2.88 -17.86
N VAL A 129 -2.63 3.65 -17.11
CA VAL A 129 -2.99 5.03 -17.45
C VAL A 129 -1.90 6.01 -17.02
N TYR A 130 -1.25 5.71 -15.89
CA TYR A 130 -0.22 6.56 -15.34
C TYR A 130 0.86 5.71 -14.65
N TYR A 131 2.11 5.98 -15.00
CA TYR A 131 3.29 5.37 -14.39
C TYR A 131 4.19 6.46 -13.81
N TYR A 132 4.54 6.34 -12.52
CA TYR A 132 5.51 7.19 -11.87
C TYR A 132 6.80 6.40 -11.61
N PRO A 133 7.91 6.69 -12.30
CA PRO A 133 9.16 5.97 -12.12
C PRO A 133 9.69 6.06 -10.68
N LEU A 134 10.08 4.94 -10.09
CA LEU A 134 10.65 4.88 -8.74
C LEU A 134 11.83 5.85 -8.57
N ILE A 135 12.69 5.94 -9.58
CA ILE A 135 13.85 6.82 -9.58
C ILE A 135 13.49 8.30 -9.39
N ASN A 136 12.33 8.72 -9.90
CA ASN A 136 11.86 10.10 -9.74
C ASN A 136 11.35 10.38 -8.31
N GLY A 137 10.99 9.33 -7.56
CA GLY A 137 10.61 9.44 -6.16
C GLY A 137 11.82 9.64 -5.24
N VAL A 138 12.95 9.04 -5.60
CA VAL A 138 14.18 9.08 -4.81
C VAL A 138 14.69 10.52 -4.70
N GLY A 139 14.89 11.00 -3.47
CA GLY A 139 15.32 12.37 -3.19
C GLY A 139 14.21 13.43 -3.31
N ASN A 140 12.99 13.08 -3.78
CA ASN A 140 11.83 13.98 -3.79
C ASN A 140 10.93 13.71 -2.57
N PHE A 141 10.29 12.56 -2.54
CA PHE A 141 9.43 12.10 -1.43
C PHE A 141 9.87 10.73 -0.88
N LEU A 142 10.91 10.14 -1.47
CA LEU A 142 11.59 8.95 -0.94
C LEU A 142 13.00 9.33 -0.50
N LYS A 143 13.46 8.69 0.59
CA LYS A 143 14.84 8.75 1.04
C LYS A 143 15.78 8.22 -0.05
N LYS A 144 16.99 8.74 -0.11
CA LYS A 144 18.02 8.20 -0.99
C LYS A 144 18.54 6.87 -0.43
N PRO A 145 18.49 5.77 -1.20
CA PRO A 145 18.99 4.49 -0.73
C PRO A 145 20.52 4.47 -0.68
N ILE A 146 21.06 3.95 0.42
CA ILE A 146 22.45 3.54 0.56
C ILE A 146 22.45 2.02 0.58
N VAL A 147 22.73 1.40 -0.57
CA VAL A 147 22.73 -0.05 -0.67
C VAL A 147 24.14 -0.57 -0.38
N LYS A 148 24.24 -1.46 0.62
CA LYS A 148 25.45 -2.19 0.98
C LYS A 148 25.24 -3.68 0.75
N ILE A 149 26.19 -4.30 0.09
CA ILE A 149 26.17 -5.75 -0.17
C ILE A 149 27.33 -6.35 0.61
N SER A 150 27.03 -7.39 1.36
CA SER A 150 28.04 -8.10 2.15
C SER A 150 28.58 -9.29 1.36
N ASP A 151 29.88 -9.42 1.33
CA ASP A 151 30.61 -10.58 0.77
C ASP A 151 30.66 -11.77 1.77
N GLU A 152 30.17 -11.55 3.01
CA GLU A 152 30.17 -12.59 4.04
C GLU A 152 29.10 -13.65 3.74
N ALA A 153 29.49 -14.92 3.94
CA ALA A 153 28.55 -16.04 3.82
C ALA A 153 27.73 -16.27 5.10
N ASP A 154 28.24 -15.82 6.26
CA ASP A 154 27.61 -16.00 7.56
C ASP A 154 26.58 -14.91 7.84
N SER A 155 25.33 -15.32 7.96
CA SER A 155 24.20 -14.42 8.28
C SER A 155 24.41 -13.63 9.57
N ALA A 156 25.06 -14.19 10.59
CA ALA A 156 25.31 -13.48 11.84
C ALA A 156 26.30 -12.32 11.63
N LYS A 157 27.35 -12.53 10.84
CA LYS A 157 28.32 -11.48 10.51
C LYS A 157 27.68 -10.37 9.66
N ILE A 158 26.79 -10.74 8.75
CA ILE A 158 26.04 -9.76 7.94
C ILE A 158 25.15 -8.89 8.83
N VAL A 159 24.42 -9.52 9.77
CA VAL A 159 23.62 -8.79 10.76
C VAL A 159 24.49 -7.88 11.62
N GLU A 160 25.63 -8.38 12.13
CA GLU A 160 26.56 -7.60 12.95
C GLU A 160 27.06 -6.36 12.18
N ALA A 161 27.58 -6.56 10.98
CA ALA A 161 28.09 -5.47 10.15
C ALA A 161 26.99 -4.45 9.80
N GLY A 162 25.79 -4.92 9.40
CA GLY A 162 24.67 -4.04 9.08
C GLY A 162 24.13 -3.25 10.27
N VAL A 163 24.09 -3.85 11.46
CA VAL A 163 23.67 -3.15 12.68
C VAL A 163 24.68 -2.07 13.07
N ARG A 164 25.99 -2.38 13.02
CA ARG A 164 27.04 -1.40 13.28
C ARG A 164 26.99 -0.24 12.29
N GLU A 165 26.93 -0.52 11.00
CA GLU A 165 26.80 0.50 9.95
C GLU A 165 25.59 1.41 10.17
N PHE A 166 24.45 0.81 10.56
CA PHE A 166 23.26 1.58 10.88
C PHE A 166 23.44 2.48 12.10
N LEU A 167 23.99 1.95 13.19
CA LEU A 167 24.19 2.72 14.42
C LEU A 167 25.24 3.83 14.21
N ASP A 168 26.35 3.53 13.55
CA ASP A 168 27.38 4.53 13.25
C ASP A 168 26.82 5.70 12.42
N THR A 169 25.83 5.43 11.57
CA THR A 169 25.27 6.46 10.67
C THR A 169 24.06 7.18 11.27
N TYR A 170 23.19 6.47 12.00
CA TYR A 170 21.85 6.97 12.33
C TYR A 170 21.51 7.00 13.83
N ILE A 171 22.45 6.65 14.74
CA ILE A 171 22.15 6.60 16.19
C ILE A 171 21.69 7.96 16.71
N ASP A 172 22.28 9.07 16.22
CA ASP A 172 21.95 10.42 16.63
C ASP A 172 20.82 11.06 15.79
N THR A 173 20.27 10.28 14.83
CA THR A 173 19.21 10.81 13.96
C THR A 173 17.89 10.83 14.71
N VAL A 174 17.40 12.05 14.94
CA VAL A 174 16.08 12.35 15.48
C VAL A 174 15.35 13.23 14.49
N TYR A 175 14.20 12.74 14.04
CA TYR A 175 13.32 13.46 13.12
C TYR A 175 12.38 14.40 13.85
N ASP A 176 11.69 15.26 13.11
CA ASP A 176 10.67 16.16 13.65
C ASP A 176 9.62 15.36 14.46
N GLY A 177 9.22 15.94 15.60
CA GLY A 177 8.31 15.29 16.52
C GLY A 177 8.97 14.29 17.48
N GLY A 178 10.33 14.21 17.52
CA GLY A 178 11.07 13.35 18.42
C GLY A 178 11.14 11.89 17.97
N LEU A 179 10.88 11.61 16.69
CA LEU A 179 10.95 10.26 16.13
C LEU A 179 12.42 9.86 15.92
N VAL A 180 12.81 8.73 16.47
CA VAL A 180 14.16 8.19 16.32
C VAL A 180 14.25 7.26 15.11
N ALA A 181 15.37 7.32 14.39
CA ALA A 181 15.65 6.42 13.27
C ALA A 181 15.61 4.95 13.69
N LYS A 182 15.01 4.08 12.90
CA LYS A 182 14.80 2.66 13.19
C LYS A 182 15.36 1.76 12.12
N LEU A 183 15.89 0.62 12.56
CA LEU A 183 16.38 -0.46 11.72
C LEU A 183 15.43 -1.65 11.78
N GLY A 184 15.00 -2.14 10.64
CA GLY A 184 14.26 -3.39 10.51
C GLY A 184 15.19 -4.55 10.11
N ILE A 185 15.16 -5.64 10.86
CA ILE A 185 15.90 -6.87 10.54
C ILE A 185 14.90 -7.98 10.29
N TYR A 186 14.86 -8.51 9.08
CA TYR A 186 14.02 -9.65 8.74
C TYR A 186 14.77 -10.94 9.05
N CYS A 187 14.17 -11.78 9.88
CA CYS A 187 14.84 -12.95 10.45
C CYS A 187 14.43 -14.29 9.79
N GLY A 188 13.39 -14.28 8.94
CA GLY A 188 12.86 -15.49 8.31
C GLY A 188 12.10 -16.41 9.25
N THR A 189 12.71 -16.85 10.35
CA THR A 189 12.10 -17.74 11.35
C THR A 189 12.20 -17.17 12.79
N ILE A 190 11.32 -17.64 13.68
CA ILE A 190 11.33 -17.23 15.09
C ILE A 190 12.58 -17.77 15.79
N GLU A 191 12.98 -18.97 15.49
CA GLU A 191 14.18 -19.62 16.05
C GLU A 191 15.44 -18.80 15.72
N LYS A 192 15.61 -18.38 14.46
CA LYS A 192 16.72 -17.51 14.06
C LYS A 192 16.68 -16.19 14.82
N LEU A 193 15.49 -15.59 14.95
CA LEU A 193 15.32 -14.35 15.71
C LEU A 193 15.77 -14.52 17.17
N GLU A 194 15.24 -15.52 17.86
CA GLU A 194 15.45 -15.69 19.31
C GLU A 194 16.84 -16.22 19.64
N GLN A 195 17.37 -17.17 18.89
CA GLN A 195 18.61 -17.86 19.24
C GLN A 195 19.86 -17.16 18.70
N MET A 196 19.75 -16.41 17.60
CA MET A 196 20.92 -15.82 16.94
C MET A 196 20.83 -14.31 16.87
N VAL A 197 19.76 -13.75 16.27
CA VAL A 197 19.72 -12.32 15.94
C VAL A 197 19.56 -11.48 17.19
N PHE A 198 18.60 -11.80 18.07
CA PHE A 198 18.34 -11.03 19.26
C PHE A 198 19.55 -10.97 20.23
N PRO A 199 20.20 -12.09 20.60
CA PRO A 199 21.38 -12.04 21.48
C PRO A 199 22.55 -11.27 20.86
N LEU A 200 22.75 -11.41 19.55
CA LEU A 200 23.79 -10.70 18.82
C LEU A 200 23.55 -9.20 18.81
N VAL A 201 22.33 -8.79 18.45
CA VAL A 201 21.93 -7.36 18.39
C VAL A 201 21.97 -6.74 19.80
N ALA A 202 21.50 -7.44 20.83
CA ALA A 202 21.54 -6.95 22.20
C ALA A 202 22.98 -6.69 22.70
N ARG A 203 23.93 -7.55 22.32
CA ARG A 203 25.35 -7.34 22.60
C ARG A 203 25.89 -6.09 21.89
N ILE A 204 25.59 -5.94 20.59
CA ILE A 204 26.09 -4.83 19.78
C ILE A 204 25.56 -3.50 20.31
N ILE A 205 24.24 -3.36 20.52
CA ILE A 205 23.65 -2.09 20.95
C ILE A 205 24.14 -1.65 22.32
N ALA A 206 24.53 -2.57 23.20
CA ALA A 206 25.14 -2.25 24.50
C ALA A 206 26.47 -1.50 24.36
N GLU A 207 27.24 -1.78 23.31
CA GLU A 207 28.46 -1.06 22.98
C GLU A 207 28.20 0.41 22.61
N TYR A 208 26.98 0.72 22.13
CA TYR A 208 26.51 2.07 21.78
C TYR A 208 25.70 2.72 22.92
N GLY A 209 25.69 2.13 24.11
CA GLY A 209 25.01 2.69 25.28
C GLY A 209 23.47 2.49 25.26
N LEU A 210 22.95 1.64 24.38
CA LEU A 210 21.54 1.30 24.31
C LEU A 210 21.23 0.04 25.14
N THR A 211 19.99 -0.07 25.60
CA THR A 211 19.52 -1.24 26.36
C THR A 211 18.65 -2.16 25.47
N ALA A 212 18.43 -3.39 25.93
CA ALA A 212 17.59 -4.36 25.23
C ALA A 212 16.14 -3.86 25.02
N ASP A 213 15.66 -2.91 25.82
CA ASP A 213 14.36 -2.27 25.64
C ASP A 213 14.26 -1.44 24.34
N SER A 214 15.39 -1.16 23.71
CA SER A 214 15.45 -0.53 22.38
C SER A 214 15.21 -1.51 21.24
N ILE A 215 15.05 -2.81 21.54
CA ILE A 215 14.80 -3.87 20.54
C ILE A 215 13.36 -4.35 20.66
N LEU A 216 12.61 -4.25 19.61
CA LEU A 216 11.30 -4.88 19.48
C LEU A 216 11.42 -6.22 18.77
N LYS A 217 10.99 -7.29 19.41
CA LYS A 217 10.77 -8.60 18.78
C LYS A 217 9.32 -8.69 18.33
N PHE A 218 9.10 -8.84 17.03
CA PHE A 218 7.75 -8.85 16.48
C PHE A 218 7.49 -10.09 15.62
N HIS A 219 6.79 -11.05 16.22
CA HIS A 219 6.36 -12.31 15.61
C HIS A 219 5.09 -12.83 16.29
N LYS A 220 4.37 -13.73 15.62
CA LYS A 220 3.09 -14.29 16.13
C LYS A 220 3.27 -15.37 17.21
N GLY A 221 4.51 -15.72 17.53
CA GLY A 221 4.83 -16.82 18.43
C GLY A 221 4.70 -18.20 17.80
N ASN A 222 5.28 -19.18 18.50
CA ASN A 222 5.13 -20.61 18.24
C ASN A 222 5.06 -21.35 19.59
N LYS A 223 5.16 -22.69 19.59
CA LYS A 223 5.07 -23.51 20.83
C LYS A 223 6.23 -23.26 21.78
N GLU A 224 7.42 -22.97 21.26
CA GLU A 224 8.64 -22.79 22.04
C GLU A 224 8.85 -21.32 22.45
N TYR A 225 8.52 -20.40 21.55
CA TYR A 225 8.67 -18.96 21.74
C TYR A 225 7.30 -18.28 21.61
N PRO A 226 6.62 -18.00 22.72
CA PRO A 226 5.34 -17.31 22.69
C PRO A 226 5.50 -15.88 22.14
N GLN A 227 4.41 -15.32 21.62
CA GLN A 227 4.40 -13.93 21.18
C GLN A 227 4.79 -13.03 22.37
N PRO A 228 5.77 -12.12 22.20
CA PRO A 228 6.15 -11.21 23.27
C PRO A 228 4.97 -10.34 23.71
N SER A 229 4.81 -10.19 25.03
CA SER A 229 3.80 -9.29 25.58
C SER A 229 4.03 -7.87 25.06
N ASP A 230 2.95 -7.12 24.86
CA ASP A 230 2.97 -5.72 24.38
C ASP A 230 3.62 -5.48 23.01
N SER A 231 4.11 -6.53 22.33
CA SER A 231 4.77 -6.39 21.02
C SER A 231 3.88 -5.72 19.98
N GLN A 232 2.57 -6.03 19.98
CA GLN A 232 1.62 -5.39 19.07
C GLN A 232 1.48 -3.90 19.38
N LEU A 233 1.32 -3.53 20.64
CA LEU A 233 1.19 -2.13 21.05
C LEU A 233 2.45 -1.33 20.72
N GLN A 234 3.63 -1.91 20.99
CA GLN A 234 4.91 -1.28 20.63
C GLN A 234 5.06 -1.11 19.12
N PHE A 235 4.65 -2.12 18.35
CA PHE A 235 4.69 -2.08 16.87
C PHE A 235 3.76 -1.00 16.31
N ASP A 236 2.54 -0.88 16.82
CA ASP A 236 1.55 0.11 16.40
C ASP A 236 1.93 1.55 16.82
N THR A 237 2.87 1.66 17.76
CA THR A 237 3.32 2.96 18.29
C THR A 237 4.74 3.35 17.88
N LEU A 238 5.36 2.63 16.94
CA LEU A 238 6.74 2.89 16.50
C LEU A 238 6.96 4.35 16.04
N ASP A 239 6.01 4.95 15.35
CA ASP A 239 6.08 6.33 14.86
C ASP A 239 5.48 7.34 15.86
N LYS A 240 5.54 7.04 17.15
CA LYS A 240 5.22 8.00 18.22
C LYS A 240 6.47 8.42 18.97
N ALA A 241 6.51 9.69 19.39
CA ALA A 241 7.65 10.25 20.12
C ALA A 241 8.02 9.49 21.42
N ILE A 242 7.07 8.78 22.00
CA ILE A 242 7.28 7.94 23.20
C ILE A 242 8.06 6.65 22.88
N SER A 243 8.18 6.26 21.61
CA SER A 243 8.85 5.02 21.23
C SER A 243 10.37 5.16 21.29
N ASN A 244 11.00 4.44 22.19
CA ASN A 244 12.45 4.33 22.31
C ASN A 244 13.04 3.19 21.46
N ILE A 245 12.20 2.49 20.70
CA ILE A 245 12.63 1.37 19.85
C ILE A 245 13.55 1.91 18.74
N ARG A 246 14.72 1.28 18.61
CA ARG A 246 15.73 1.54 17.58
C ARG A 246 15.83 0.40 16.58
N ILE A 247 15.63 -0.84 17.04
CA ILE A 247 15.75 -2.03 16.20
C ILE A 247 14.48 -2.85 16.29
N VAL A 248 13.97 -3.25 15.14
CA VAL A 248 12.76 -4.07 15.02
C VAL A 248 13.15 -5.40 14.35
N LEU A 249 13.01 -6.50 15.09
CA LEU A 249 13.25 -7.85 14.59
C LEU A 249 11.93 -8.44 14.10
N LEU A 250 11.87 -8.82 12.82
CA LEU A 250 10.64 -9.19 12.14
C LEU A 250 10.66 -10.62 11.65
N VAL A 251 9.60 -11.39 11.93
CA VAL A 251 9.37 -12.71 11.34
C VAL A 251 8.01 -12.75 10.68
N GLN A 252 7.98 -12.91 9.35
CA GLN A 252 6.77 -13.07 8.52
C GLN A 252 5.72 -11.97 8.68
N ILE A 253 6.04 -10.87 9.32
CA ILE A 253 5.18 -9.72 9.62
C ILE A 253 5.79 -8.46 8.97
N GLY A 254 4.97 -7.44 8.77
CA GLY A 254 5.41 -6.20 8.12
C GLY A 254 5.57 -6.35 6.60
N LYS A 255 4.88 -7.33 5.98
CA LYS A 255 4.92 -7.56 4.53
C LYS A 255 4.06 -6.55 3.79
N GLU A 256 2.81 -6.37 4.21
CA GLU A 256 1.85 -5.46 3.61
C GLU A 256 1.14 -4.63 4.68
N GLY A 257 0.72 -3.43 4.31
CA GLY A 257 -0.03 -2.53 5.19
C GLY A 257 0.76 -1.92 6.36
N TRP A 258 2.02 -2.31 6.58
CA TRP A 258 2.84 -1.71 7.60
C TRP A 258 3.46 -0.40 7.13
N ASP A 259 3.16 0.68 7.83
CA ASP A 259 3.73 2.01 7.61
C ASP A 259 4.51 2.45 8.86
N CYS A 260 5.81 2.57 8.72
CA CYS A 260 6.70 3.14 9.73
C CYS A 260 7.64 4.14 9.05
N ARG A 261 7.34 5.41 9.16
CA ARG A 261 8.11 6.49 8.48
C ARG A 261 9.51 6.63 9.05
N SER A 262 9.66 6.42 10.36
CA SER A 262 10.96 6.46 11.03
C SER A 262 11.84 5.25 10.74
N LEU A 263 11.36 4.25 10.00
CA LEU A 263 12.17 3.16 9.48
C LEU A 263 13.21 3.74 8.50
N THR A 264 14.49 3.59 8.84
CA THR A 264 15.59 4.23 8.12
C THR A 264 16.63 3.22 7.65
N GLY A 265 16.49 1.97 8.08
CA GLY A 265 17.33 0.87 7.60
C GLY A 265 16.59 -0.45 7.52
N ILE A 266 17.05 -1.31 6.61
CA ILE A 266 16.61 -2.71 6.45
C ILE A 266 17.82 -3.60 6.30
N ILE A 267 17.80 -4.77 6.96
CA ILE A 267 18.78 -5.86 6.78
C ILE A 267 18.08 -7.12 6.32
N LEU A 268 18.57 -7.70 5.21
CA LEU A 268 18.25 -9.05 4.74
C LEU A 268 19.56 -9.85 4.65
N SER A 269 19.79 -10.71 5.65
CA SER A 269 21.10 -11.37 5.87
C SER A 269 21.23 -12.70 5.16
N GLN A 270 20.12 -13.30 4.75
CA GLN A 270 20.13 -14.56 4.00
C GLN A 270 18.89 -14.71 3.13
N GLU A 271 18.94 -15.66 2.21
CA GLU A 271 17.79 -16.08 1.43
C GLU A 271 16.70 -16.65 2.34
N GLY A 272 15.44 -16.23 2.15
CA GLY A 272 14.31 -16.65 2.96
C GLY A 272 14.00 -15.74 4.17
N ASP A 273 14.82 -14.72 4.45
CA ASP A 273 14.48 -13.69 5.43
C ASP A 273 13.19 -12.95 5.06
N CYS A 274 12.95 -12.77 3.76
CA CYS A 274 11.66 -12.35 3.21
C CYS A 274 11.28 -13.22 2.00
N PRO A 275 10.00 -13.23 1.56
CA PRO A 275 9.60 -13.91 0.34
C PRO A 275 10.37 -13.42 -0.89
N LYS A 276 10.72 -14.32 -1.81
CA LYS A 276 11.56 -14.02 -2.98
C LYS A 276 10.98 -12.90 -3.86
N ASN A 277 9.66 -12.86 -4.04
CA ASN A 277 8.93 -11.87 -4.81
C ASN A 277 8.74 -10.53 -4.09
N MET A 278 9.14 -10.42 -2.84
CA MET A 278 8.94 -9.23 -2.00
C MET A 278 10.24 -8.51 -1.60
N VAL A 279 11.39 -8.89 -2.16
CA VAL A 279 12.68 -8.28 -1.78
C VAL A 279 12.68 -6.77 -2.07
N LEU A 280 12.20 -6.36 -3.23
CA LEU A 280 12.08 -4.94 -3.59
C LEU A 280 11.12 -4.19 -2.66
N GLN A 281 9.91 -4.69 -2.48
CA GLN A 281 8.92 -4.06 -1.61
C GLN A 281 9.41 -3.97 -0.16
N THR A 282 10.07 -5.03 0.34
CA THR A 282 10.65 -5.06 1.68
C THR A 282 11.77 -4.03 1.81
N SER A 283 12.71 -4.00 0.85
CA SER A 283 13.85 -3.10 0.87
C SER A 283 13.42 -1.63 0.74
N CYS A 284 12.41 -1.32 -0.04
CA CYS A 284 11.93 0.05 -0.24
C CYS A 284 11.11 0.61 0.93
N ARG A 285 10.75 -0.19 1.94
CA ARG A 285 9.97 0.31 3.10
C ARG A 285 10.70 1.39 3.89
N CYS A 286 12.01 1.30 4.00
CA CYS A 286 12.80 2.32 4.69
C CYS A 286 12.98 3.64 3.92
N LEU A 287 12.52 3.70 2.67
CA LEU A 287 12.69 4.87 1.81
C LEU A 287 11.64 5.97 2.01
N ARG A 288 10.61 5.74 2.78
CA ARG A 288 9.58 6.76 3.05
C ARG A 288 10.19 7.93 3.81
N GLN A 289 10.04 9.16 3.29
CA GLN A 289 10.52 10.36 3.98
C GLN A 289 9.74 10.61 5.27
N VAL A 290 10.45 11.02 6.32
CA VAL A 290 9.85 11.50 7.57
C VAL A 290 9.53 12.97 7.47
N VAL A 291 10.50 13.77 7.03
CA VAL A 291 10.38 15.22 6.90
C VAL A 291 10.31 15.60 5.42
N LYS A 292 9.25 16.29 5.03
CA LYS A 292 9.07 16.73 3.64
C LYS A 292 10.16 17.75 3.24
N ASN A 293 10.66 17.60 2.01
CA ASN A 293 11.65 18.49 1.40
C ASN A 293 13.02 18.55 2.11
N VAL A 294 13.32 17.60 2.99
CA VAL A 294 14.64 17.43 3.61
C VAL A 294 15.31 16.23 2.95
N PRO A 295 16.57 16.36 2.50
CA PRO A 295 17.33 15.23 1.98
C PRO A 295 17.56 14.20 3.09
N GLU A 296 16.97 13.03 2.98
CA GLU A 296 17.14 11.92 3.90
C GLU A 296 17.75 10.73 3.16
N THR A 297 18.48 9.91 3.89
CA THR A 297 19.04 8.65 3.40
C THR A 297 18.48 7.47 4.16
N ALA A 298 18.55 6.28 3.57
CA ALA A 298 18.17 5.03 4.23
C ALA A 298 19.12 3.91 3.84
N LEU A 299 19.47 3.07 4.81
CA LEU A 299 20.37 1.93 4.62
C LEU A 299 19.59 0.69 4.17
N ILE A 300 20.05 0.08 3.10
CA ILE A 300 19.60 -1.25 2.64
C ILE A 300 20.83 -2.16 2.68
N TYR A 301 20.88 -3.07 3.66
CA TYR A 301 22.02 -3.96 3.85
C TYR A 301 21.63 -5.40 3.49
N LEU A 302 22.29 -5.97 2.49
CA LEU A 302 21.89 -7.22 1.88
C LEU A 302 23.06 -8.22 1.80
N ASN A 303 22.73 -9.51 1.85
CA ASN A 303 23.63 -10.53 1.32
C ASN A 303 23.54 -10.55 -0.23
N GLU A 304 24.49 -11.21 -0.88
CA GLU A 304 24.61 -11.26 -2.34
C GLU A 304 23.33 -11.79 -3.02
N SER A 305 22.76 -12.90 -2.55
CA SER A 305 21.53 -13.47 -3.12
C SER A 305 20.32 -12.52 -3.08
N ASN A 306 20.14 -11.76 -2.00
CA ASN A 306 19.05 -10.75 -1.93
C ASN A 306 19.37 -9.53 -2.79
N ALA A 307 20.65 -9.15 -2.94
CA ALA A 307 21.03 -8.07 -3.84
C ALA A 307 20.77 -8.42 -5.31
N GLU A 308 21.09 -9.67 -5.74
CA GLU A 308 20.77 -10.15 -7.09
C GLU A 308 19.26 -10.13 -7.35
N LYS A 309 18.45 -10.58 -6.37
CA LYS A 309 16.97 -10.54 -6.47
C LYS A 309 16.45 -9.12 -6.54
N LEU A 310 16.99 -8.22 -5.70
CA LEU A 310 16.63 -6.82 -5.74
C LEU A 310 16.95 -6.21 -7.12
N ASN A 311 18.14 -6.47 -7.66
CA ASN A 311 18.53 -6.01 -9.00
C ASN A 311 17.57 -6.53 -10.07
N ALA A 312 17.29 -7.85 -10.07
CA ALA A 312 16.37 -8.45 -11.04
C ALA A 312 14.96 -7.83 -10.98
N GLN A 313 14.44 -7.59 -9.78
CA GLN A 313 13.13 -6.94 -9.60
C GLN A 313 13.13 -5.47 -10.02
N LEU A 314 14.21 -4.72 -9.75
CA LEU A 314 14.36 -3.34 -10.22
C LEU A 314 14.42 -3.27 -11.75
N GLU A 315 15.16 -4.16 -12.40
CA GLU A 315 15.25 -4.23 -13.86
C GLU A 315 13.90 -4.62 -14.47
N GLN A 316 13.23 -5.62 -13.92
CA GLN A 316 11.94 -6.11 -14.43
C GLN A 316 10.81 -5.08 -14.24
N GLN A 317 10.72 -4.46 -13.06
CA GLN A 317 9.55 -3.65 -12.69
C GLN A 317 9.75 -2.15 -12.92
N HIS A 318 10.98 -1.68 -12.85
CA HIS A 318 11.31 -0.25 -12.93
C HIS A 318 12.30 0.10 -14.04
N HIS A 319 12.82 -0.90 -14.75
CA HIS A 319 13.80 -0.75 -15.84
C HIS A 319 15.06 0.02 -15.42
N ILE A 320 15.48 -0.18 -14.17
CA ILE A 320 16.71 0.39 -13.59
C ILE A 320 17.55 -0.70 -12.94
N SER A 321 18.87 -0.54 -12.99
CA SER A 321 19.80 -1.41 -12.27
C SER A 321 19.90 -1.00 -10.79
N LEU A 322 20.38 -1.94 -9.95
CA LEU A 322 20.70 -1.64 -8.54
C LEU A 322 21.73 -0.51 -8.40
N LYS A 323 22.66 -0.41 -9.34
CA LYS A 323 23.67 0.67 -9.37
C LYS A 323 23.02 2.04 -9.61
N GLU A 324 22.08 2.13 -10.55
CA GLU A 324 21.35 3.37 -10.84
C GLU A 324 20.47 3.75 -9.64
N PHE A 325 19.79 2.77 -9.04
CA PHE A 325 19.00 2.97 -7.83
C PHE A 325 19.82 3.50 -6.66
N SER A 326 21.00 2.93 -6.40
CA SER A 326 21.93 3.38 -5.36
C SER A 326 22.55 4.74 -5.65
N SER A 327 22.86 5.02 -6.92
CA SER A 327 23.50 6.26 -7.35
C SER A 327 22.53 7.37 -7.69
N ALA A 328 21.23 7.18 -7.49
CA ALA A 328 20.19 8.13 -7.83
C ALA A 328 20.49 9.51 -7.20
N ASN A 329 21.22 10.29 -7.96
CA ASN A 329 21.27 11.74 -7.78
C ASN A 329 20.17 12.25 -8.68
N ASN A 330 19.16 12.93 -8.14
CA ASN A 330 18.27 13.70 -8.96
C ASN A 330 19.13 14.60 -9.85
N PRO A 331 19.30 14.30 -11.15
CA PRO A 331 19.84 15.30 -12.03
C PRO A 331 18.81 16.43 -11.98
N LYS A 332 19.18 17.58 -11.43
CA LYS A 332 18.43 18.80 -11.65
C LYS A 332 18.52 19.08 -13.13
N ALA A 333 17.62 18.48 -13.90
CA ALA A 333 17.43 18.83 -15.28
C ALA A 333 16.65 20.15 -15.27
N ASP A 334 17.27 21.23 -15.74
CA ASP A 334 16.56 22.44 -16.06
C ASP A 334 15.62 22.13 -17.24
N ILE A 335 14.40 21.73 -16.94
CA ILE A 335 13.37 21.53 -17.94
C ILE A 335 12.92 22.91 -18.40
N LYS A 336 13.43 23.36 -19.54
CA LYS A 336 12.89 24.53 -20.23
C LYS A 336 11.50 24.17 -20.73
N ARG A 337 10.48 24.61 -20.03
CA ARG A 337 9.10 24.51 -20.47
C ARG A 337 8.89 25.51 -21.61
N TYR A 338 8.76 25.00 -22.82
CA TYR A 338 8.32 25.82 -23.95
C TYR A 338 6.80 25.90 -23.93
N ASP A 339 6.28 27.13 -23.80
CA ASP A 339 4.86 27.36 -23.98
C ASP A 339 4.52 27.18 -25.48
N ARG A 340 3.79 26.12 -25.78
CA ARG A 340 3.31 25.79 -27.12
C ARG A 340 1.82 26.12 -27.31
N THR A 341 1.23 26.85 -26.38
CA THR A 341 -0.19 27.21 -26.40
C THR A 341 -0.58 27.93 -27.70
N ALA A 342 0.32 28.74 -28.25
CA ALA A 342 0.15 29.43 -29.52
C ALA A 342 0.03 28.50 -30.76
N TYR A 343 0.52 27.26 -30.63
CA TYR A 343 0.44 26.24 -31.71
C TYR A 343 -0.72 25.28 -31.54
N LEU A 344 -1.42 25.31 -30.41
CA LEU A 344 -2.57 24.46 -30.11
C LEU A 344 -3.84 25.13 -30.66
N LYS A 345 -4.29 24.69 -31.84
CA LYS A 345 -5.65 25.01 -32.33
C LYS A 345 -6.64 24.11 -31.58
N LEU A 346 -7.03 24.53 -30.40
CA LEU A 346 -8.10 23.85 -29.67
C LEU A 346 -9.45 24.22 -30.34
N PRO A 347 -10.36 23.26 -30.58
CA PRO A 347 -11.73 23.60 -30.93
C PRO A 347 -12.34 24.43 -29.80
N PRO A 348 -13.31 25.29 -30.08
CA PRO A 348 -13.97 26.05 -29.02
C PRO A 348 -14.60 25.10 -28.01
N ILE A 349 -14.08 25.13 -26.81
CA ILE A 349 -14.58 24.31 -25.69
C ILE A 349 -15.70 25.12 -25.02
N GLN A 350 -16.92 24.58 -25.05
CA GLN A 350 -18.02 25.15 -24.28
C GLN A 350 -17.88 24.68 -22.82
N PHE A 351 -17.67 25.63 -21.93
CA PHE A 351 -17.67 25.37 -20.50
C PHE A 351 -19.08 25.57 -19.96
N TYR A 352 -19.64 24.54 -19.37
CA TYR A 352 -20.87 24.66 -18.60
C TYR A 352 -20.50 24.80 -17.12
N GLN A 353 -20.81 25.96 -16.55
CA GLN A 353 -20.63 26.15 -15.09
C GLN A 353 -21.95 25.81 -14.40
N LEU A 354 -21.97 24.71 -13.67
CA LEU A 354 -23.09 24.36 -12.79
C LEU A 354 -23.04 25.29 -11.56
N LYS A 355 -24.02 26.20 -11.46
CA LYS A 355 -24.25 26.97 -10.22
C LYS A 355 -25.22 26.18 -9.36
N ILE A 356 -24.75 25.63 -8.26
CA ILE A 356 -25.59 24.95 -7.27
C ILE A 356 -26.00 26.00 -6.22
N HIS A 357 -27.29 26.27 -6.12
CA HIS A 357 -27.86 27.05 -5.02
C HIS A 357 -28.29 26.06 -3.93
N TYR A 358 -27.74 26.22 -2.75
CA TYR A 358 -28.17 25.47 -1.58
C TYR A 358 -29.21 26.30 -0.84
N GLU A 359 -30.44 25.79 -0.74
CA GLU A 359 -31.45 26.29 0.22
C GLU A 359 -31.43 25.37 1.45
N THR A 360 -31.13 25.94 2.60
CA THR A 360 -31.23 25.22 3.86
C THR A 360 -32.66 25.33 4.36
N LEU A 361 -33.46 24.28 4.15
CA LEU A 361 -34.76 24.13 4.76
C LEU A 361 -34.55 23.64 6.20
N THR A 362 -34.81 24.50 7.17
CA THR A 362 -34.94 24.09 8.58
C THR A 362 -36.33 23.48 8.78
N LEU A 363 -36.37 22.24 9.26
CA LEU A 363 -37.60 21.45 9.51
C LEU A 363 -38.60 22.08 10.48
N GLU A 364 -38.26 23.22 11.12
CA GLU A 364 -39.11 23.91 12.07
C GLU A 364 -40.12 24.87 11.41
N GLN A 365 -40.10 25.08 10.09
CA GLN A 365 -40.96 26.02 9.39
C GLN A 365 -42.00 25.43 8.42
N ALA A 366 -42.09 24.12 8.31
CA ALA A 366 -43.12 23.48 7.51
C ALA A 366 -44.45 23.46 8.29
N ARG A 367 -45.28 24.46 8.07
CA ARG A 367 -46.70 24.38 8.45
C ARG A 367 -47.47 23.60 7.36
N PRO A 368 -48.45 22.77 7.72
CA PRO A 368 -49.12 21.86 6.79
C PRO A 368 -50.10 22.49 5.77
N ASP A 369 -50.22 23.80 5.71
CA ASP A 369 -51.36 24.46 5.01
C ASP A 369 -50.93 25.38 3.84
N ASP A 370 -49.69 25.36 3.38
CA ASP A 370 -49.32 26.15 2.18
C ASP A 370 -49.33 25.27 0.92
N GLU A 371 -50.44 25.32 0.16
CA GLU A 371 -50.49 24.81 -1.22
C GLU A 371 -49.54 25.63 -2.11
N PRO A 372 -48.77 25.02 -3.01
CA PRO A 372 -47.90 25.77 -3.90
C PRO A 372 -48.68 26.43 -5.02
N GLU A 373 -48.65 27.75 -5.08
CA GLU A 373 -49.04 28.49 -6.28
C GLU A 373 -48.10 28.14 -7.45
N SER A 374 -48.67 27.70 -8.56
CA SER A 374 -47.97 27.38 -9.79
C SER A 374 -47.48 28.66 -10.47
N GLU A 375 -46.20 28.98 -10.40
CA GLU A 375 -45.59 29.97 -11.29
C GLU A 375 -45.23 29.31 -12.66
N GLU A 376 -45.89 29.81 -13.69
CA GLU A 376 -45.63 29.51 -15.08
C GLU A 376 -44.21 29.96 -15.48
N ALA A 377 -43.44 29.03 -16.04
CA ALA A 377 -42.16 29.33 -16.64
C ALA A 377 -42.35 30.16 -17.92
N SER A 378 -41.97 31.42 -17.89
CA SER A 378 -41.75 32.20 -19.11
C SER A 378 -40.38 31.87 -19.70
N ALA A 379 -40.39 31.16 -20.81
CA ALA A 379 -39.25 31.04 -21.71
C ALA A 379 -39.11 32.38 -22.47
N ASP A 380 -37.96 33.04 -22.35
CA ASP A 380 -37.51 34.00 -23.34
C ASP A 380 -36.01 33.93 -23.57
N LYS A 381 -35.70 33.59 -24.83
CA LYS A 381 -34.54 33.81 -25.73
C LYS A 381 -33.11 33.57 -25.18
#